data_0d867c2ccad2be06eb04db4783eab11e
#
_entry.id   0d867c2ccad2be06eb04db4783eab11e
#
_cell.length_a   1.000
_cell.length_b   1.000
_cell.length_c   1.000
_cell.angle_alpha   90.00
_cell.angle_beta   90.00
_cell.angle_gamma   90.00
#
_symmetry.space_group_name_H-M   'P 1'
#
loop_
_entity.id
_entity.type
_entity.pdbx_description
1 polymer ?
#
loop_
_entity_poly.entity_id
_entity_poly.type
_entity_poly.pdbx_seq_one_letter_code
_entity_poly.pdbx_strand_id
1 'polypeptide(L)'
;MNDEGRATTEIDCKIEGDVSICVSTTIMDGLKNIPEQPIMIDIDESMNIHVRYQGGRFDLVGLAPTTYPQRIAIDPIGEINMEAHDFYDGLSKVINLAATGDLRPIISSVFVEANPDAIHFVATDGHGMGFLKYPTTGERISVVISRSISSFLKNILPNRNGEIEIRIGTERTEIQSGDLFLSFRHIEGKYPNWRSVIPAGNTLVMTADTKQLIGAIKRTLVFSDKASSLLVLNIKNKKLTVKAQDVYWSTSAEESVDIEFNGDNFDIGLNGALTLEIMSNIDSDRVMFSFSDPSKAVLVKPESKDNKGRELTYLIMPMTINY
;
A
#
# COMPACT_ATOMS: atom_id res chain seq x y z
N MET A 1 -9.27 -11.18 -16.35
CA MET A 1 -8.60 -10.12 -17.08
C MET A 1 -9.59 -8.99 -17.27
N ASN A 2 -9.22 -7.79 -16.95
CA ASN A 2 -9.91 -6.55 -17.33
C ASN A 2 -8.96 -5.73 -18.19
N ASP A 3 -9.37 -4.56 -18.68
CA ASP A 3 -8.52 -3.69 -19.50
C ASP A 3 -7.30 -3.15 -18.75
N GLU A 4 -7.27 -3.29 -17.42
CA GLU A 4 -6.16 -2.81 -16.57
C GLU A 4 -4.97 -3.76 -16.60
N GLY A 5 -5.18 -5.10 -16.55
CA GLY A 5 -4.05 -6.00 -16.44
C GLY A 5 -4.30 -7.46 -16.78
N ARG A 6 -3.20 -8.18 -16.99
CA ARG A 6 -3.11 -9.62 -17.22
C ARG A 6 -2.05 -10.19 -16.29
N ALA A 7 -2.41 -11.24 -15.55
CA ALA A 7 -1.46 -12.06 -14.80
C ALA A 7 -1.39 -13.45 -15.43
N THR A 8 -0.19 -14.02 -15.45
CA THR A 8 0.07 -15.39 -15.94
C THR A 8 0.97 -16.06 -14.91
N THR A 9 0.69 -17.30 -14.57
CA THR A 9 1.54 -18.15 -13.72
C THR A 9 1.52 -19.57 -14.28
N GLU A 10 2.60 -20.31 -14.03
CA GLU A 10 2.74 -21.72 -14.40
C GLU A 10 2.68 -22.56 -13.14
N ILE A 11 2.04 -23.73 -13.22
CA ILE A 11 1.97 -24.68 -12.11
C ILE A 11 2.31 -26.08 -12.62
N ASP A 12 3.03 -26.82 -11.80
CA ASP A 12 3.31 -28.23 -12.08
C ASP A 12 2.04 -29.08 -11.92
N CYS A 13 1.70 -29.85 -12.95
CA CYS A 13 0.56 -30.77 -12.90
C CYS A 13 0.81 -31.99 -13.80
N LYS A 14 0.01 -33.05 -13.59
CA LYS A 14 -0.05 -34.20 -14.51
C LYS A 14 -1.00 -33.84 -15.61
N ILE A 15 -0.55 -33.90 -16.85
CA ILE A 15 -1.34 -33.55 -18.04
C ILE A 15 -1.46 -34.76 -18.95
N GLU A 16 -2.70 -35.04 -19.42
CA GLU A 16 -2.98 -35.96 -20.49
C GLU A 16 -3.62 -35.14 -21.65
N GLY A 17 -2.85 -34.98 -22.73
CA GLY A 17 -3.23 -34.13 -23.86
C GLY A 17 -2.77 -32.67 -23.72
N ASP A 18 -3.17 -31.85 -24.70
CA ASP A 18 -2.85 -30.40 -24.75
C ASP A 18 -4.15 -29.66 -25.15
N VAL A 19 -4.54 -28.70 -24.30
CA VAL A 19 -5.76 -27.94 -24.48
C VAL A 19 -5.59 -26.49 -24.02
N SER A 20 -6.19 -25.59 -24.79
CA SER A 20 -6.33 -24.17 -24.41
C SER A 20 -7.82 -23.82 -24.36
N ILE A 21 -8.26 -23.20 -23.30
CA ILE A 21 -9.65 -22.84 -23.07
C ILE A 21 -9.76 -21.57 -22.24
N CYS A 22 -10.73 -20.71 -22.56
CA CYS A 22 -11.11 -19.59 -21.72
C CYS A 22 -12.19 -20.02 -20.73
N VAL A 23 -12.04 -19.64 -19.46
CA VAL A 23 -12.98 -19.98 -18.40
C VAL A 23 -13.48 -18.75 -17.67
N SER A 24 -14.69 -18.82 -17.13
CA SER A 24 -15.21 -17.78 -16.23
C SER A 24 -14.39 -17.73 -14.94
N THR A 25 -14.23 -16.54 -14.37
CA THR A 25 -13.62 -16.36 -13.04
C THR A 25 -14.33 -17.13 -11.92
N THR A 26 -15.57 -17.57 -12.15
CA THR A 26 -16.34 -18.46 -11.25
C THR A 26 -15.56 -19.73 -10.89
N ILE A 27 -14.71 -20.25 -11.80
CA ILE A 27 -13.87 -21.42 -11.49
C ILE A 27 -12.93 -21.12 -10.31
N MET A 28 -12.36 -19.93 -10.27
CA MET A 28 -11.44 -19.54 -9.18
C MET A 28 -12.18 -19.42 -7.84
N ASP A 29 -13.44 -18.93 -7.88
CA ASP A 29 -14.30 -18.88 -6.70
C ASP A 29 -14.68 -20.27 -6.19
N GLY A 30 -14.85 -21.22 -7.09
CA GLY A 30 -15.05 -22.64 -6.75
C GLY A 30 -13.78 -23.25 -6.13
N LEU A 31 -12.64 -23.13 -6.84
CA LEU A 31 -11.37 -23.75 -6.45
C LEU A 31 -10.86 -23.27 -5.09
N LYS A 32 -10.93 -21.97 -4.82
CA LYS A 32 -10.43 -21.40 -3.54
C LYS A 32 -11.11 -21.94 -2.29
N ASN A 33 -12.32 -22.51 -2.43
CA ASN A 33 -13.09 -23.07 -1.32
C ASN A 33 -12.89 -24.59 -1.15
N ILE A 34 -12.12 -25.23 -2.04
CA ILE A 34 -11.79 -26.65 -1.93
C ILE A 34 -10.63 -26.79 -0.93
N PRO A 35 -10.73 -27.66 0.11
CA PRO A 35 -9.60 -27.98 0.96
C PRO A 35 -8.41 -28.52 0.15
N GLU A 36 -7.21 -28.42 0.67
CA GLU A 36 -6.00 -28.91 0.00
C GLU A 36 -6.08 -30.39 -0.30
N GLN A 37 -6.19 -30.74 -1.58
CA GLN A 37 -6.33 -32.09 -2.07
C GLN A 37 -6.08 -32.14 -3.59
N PRO A 38 -5.83 -33.34 -4.17
CA PRO A 38 -5.78 -33.49 -5.62
C PRO A 38 -7.10 -33.10 -6.28
N ILE A 39 -7.01 -32.34 -7.37
CA ILE A 39 -8.14 -31.90 -8.20
C ILE A 39 -7.89 -32.46 -9.59
N MET A 40 -8.93 -33.01 -10.20
CA MET A 40 -8.95 -33.45 -11.59
C MET A 40 -9.80 -32.48 -12.42
N ILE A 41 -9.25 -32.01 -13.51
CA ILE A 41 -9.95 -31.14 -14.46
C ILE A 41 -9.96 -31.82 -15.82
N ASP A 42 -11.13 -32.24 -16.26
CA ASP A 42 -11.35 -32.81 -17.57
C ASP A 42 -12.01 -31.76 -18.48
N ILE A 43 -11.61 -31.72 -19.75
CA ILE A 43 -12.20 -30.82 -20.78
C ILE A 43 -12.61 -31.67 -21.96
N ASP A 44 -13.89 -31.63 -22.31
CA ASP A 44 -14.42 -32.36 -23.44
C ASP A 44 -14.31 -31.61 -24.78
N GLU A 45 -14.60 -32.29 -25.89
CA GLU A 45 -14.55 -31.71 -27.24
C GLU A 45 -15.56 -30.56 -27.45
N SER A 46 -16.57 -30.44 -26.61
CA SER A 46 -17.58 -29.38 -26.63
C SER A 46 -17.19 -28.20 -25.70
N MET A 47 -15.96 -28.19 -25.18
CA MET A 47 -15.43 -27.18 -24.24
C MET A 47 -16.16 -27.15 -22.89
N ASN A 48 -16.83 -28.25 -22.49
CA ASN A 48 -17.28 -28.35 -21.10
C ASN A 48 -16.13 -28.75 -20.22
N ILE A 49 -16.09 -28.14 -19.03
CA ILE A 49 -15.03 -28.30 -18.04
C ILE A 49 -15.63 -29.01 -16.84
N HIS A 50 -15.10 -30.15 -16.50
CA HIS A 50 -15.53 -30.99 -15.40
C HIS A 50 -14.45 -30.98 -14.31
N VAL A 51 -14.71 -30.30 -13.21
CA VAL A 51 -13.80 -30.28 -12.05
C VAL A 51 -14.27 -31.30 -11.03
N ARG A 52 -13.41 -32.26 -10.65
CA ARG A 52 -13.69 -33.30 -9.67
C ARG A 52 -12.68 -33.24 -8.53
N TYR A 53 -13.17 -33.44 -7.33
CA TYR A 53 -12.37 -33.50 -6.10
C TYR A 53 -13.03 -34.46 -5.10
N GLN A 54 -12.35 -34.80 -4.01
CA GLN A 54 -12.91 -35.70 -3.01
C GLN A 54 -14.17 -35.09 -2.37
N GLY A 55 -15.31 -35.71 -2.63
CA GLY A 55 -16.60 -35.31 -2.08
C GLY A 55 -17.41 -34.35 -2.94
N GLY A 56 -16.93 -33.97 -4.15
CA GLY A 56 -17.72 -33.08 -5.00
C GLY A 56 -17.25 -32.94 -6.44
N ARG A 57 -18.09 -32.29 -7.21
CA ARG A 57 -17.78 -31.87 -8.58
C ARG A 57 -18.49 -30.57 -8.90
N PHE A 58 -17.99 -29.84 -9.87
CA PHE A 58 -18.71 -28.79 -10.56
C PHE A 58 -18.36 -28.77 -12.05
N ASP A 59 -19.32 -28.34 -12.85
CA ASP A 59 -19.22 -28.32 -14.29
C ASP A 59 -19.36 -26.87 -14.78
N LEU A 60 -18.58 -26.48 -15.79
CA LEU A 60 -18.59 -25.15 -16.39
C LEU A 60 -18.52 -25.30 -17.91
N VAL A 61 -18.94 -24.26 -18.63
CA VAL A 61 -18.74 -24.16 -20.07
C VAL A 61 -17.60 -23.18 -20.33
N GLY A 62 -16.60 -23.63 -21.07
CA GLY A 62 -15.50 -22.81 -21.53
C GLY A 62 -15.81 -22.11 -22.85
N LEU A 63 -14.93 -21.22 -23.25
CA LEU A 63 -14.99 -20.52 -24.54
C LEU A 63 -13.68 -20.75 -25.31
N ALA A 64 -13.75 -20.56 -26.63
CA ALA A 64 -12.60 -20.71 -27.49
C ALA A 64 -11.46 -19.76 -27.08
N PRO A 65 -10.18 -20.19 -27.05
CA PRO A 65 -9.03 -19.38 -26.63
C PRO A 65 -8.84 -18.13 -27.50
N THR A 66 -9.38 -18.11 -28.71
CA THR A 66 -9.39 -16.94 -29.61
C THR A 66 -10.17 -15.74 -29.05
N THR A 67 -11.06 -15.96 -28.08
CA THR A 67 -11.81 -14.90 -27.40
C THR A 67 -10.96 -14.21 -26.29
N TYR A 68 -9.84 -14.82 -25.91
CA TYR A 68 -8.97 -14.24 -24.90
C TYR A 68 -8.10 -13.13 -25.52
N PRO A 69 -8.04 -11.93 -24.92
CA PRO A 69 -7.25 -10.85 -25.46
C PRO A 69 -5.77 -11.22 -25.58
N GLN A 70 -5.17 -10.90 -26.71
CA GLN A 70 -3.76 -11.17 -26.95
C GLN A 70 -2.85 -10.32 -26.05
N ARG A 71 -1.67 -10.85 -25.75
CA ARG A 71 -0.63 -10.08 -25.07
C ARG A 71 -0.15 -8.97 -26.00
N ILE A 72 -0.13 -7.74 -25.48
CA ILE A 72 0.53 -6.61 -26.13
C ILE A 72 1.94 -6.58 -25.57
N ALA A 73 2.93 -6.84 -26.42
CA ALA A 73 4.34 -6.66 -26.05
C ALA A 73 4.65 -5.19 -25.82
N ILE A 74 5.55 -4.90 -24.91
CA ILE A 74 6.04 -3.54 -24.66
C ILE A 74 7.45 -3.38 -25.21
N ASP A 75 7.78 -2.16 -25.65
CA ASP A 75 9.16 -1.73 -25.85
C ASP A 75 9.58 -1.00 -24.56
N PRO A 76 10.44 -1.60 -23.71
CA PRO A 76 10.81 -0.99 -22.44
C PRO A 76 11.59 0.31 -22.66
N ILE A 77 11.20 1.37 -21.97
CA ILE A 77 11.93 2.64 -21.91
C ILE A 77 12.83 2.71 -20.66
N GLY A 78 12.73 1.74 -19.77
CA GLY A 78 13.59 1.55 -18.60
C GLY A 78 13.14 0.39 -17.75
N GLU A 79 13.98 0.02 -16.79
CA GLU A 79 13.83 -1.13 -15.93
C GLU A 79 14.12 -0.79 -14.47
N ILE A 80 13.43 -1.51 -13.56
CA ILE A 80 13.72 -1.52 -12.13
C ILE A 80 13.87 -2.97 -11.70
N ASN A 81 15.00 -3.29 -11.08
CA ASN A 81 15.28 -4.60 -10.51
C ASN A 81 15.44 -4.46 -9.00
N MET A 82 14.72 -5.27 -8.23
CA MET A 82 14.85 -5.31 -6.78
C MET A 82 14.29 -6.63 -6.23
N GLU A 83 14.54 -6.89 -4.94
CA GLU A 83 13.97 -8.05 -4.26
C GLU A 83 12.42 -7.94 -4.20
N ALA A 84 11.73 -9.05 -4.44
CA ALA A 84 10.27 -9.12 -4.37
C ALA A 84 9.72 -8.66 -3.01
N HIS A 85 10.41 -9.05 -1.93
CA HIS A 85 10.08 -8.64 -0.57
C HIS A 85 10.17 -7.11 -0.38
N ASP A 86 11.22 -6.48 -0.92
CA ASP A 86 11.42 -5.03 -0.78
C ASP A 86 10.40 -4.24 -1.60
N PHE A 87 10.02 -4.76 -2.77
CA PHE A 87 8.93 -4.16 -3.56
C PHE A 87 7.58 -4.30 -2.85
N TYR A 88 7.29 -5.48 -2.27
CA TYR A 88 6.12 -5.70 -1.44
C TYR A 88 6.07 -4.74 -0.25
N ASP A 89 7.18 -4.59 0.48
CA ASP A 89 7.27 -3.70 1.63
C ASP A 89 7.02 -2.24 1.20
N GLY A 90 7.66 -1.81 0.09
CA GLY A 90 7.45 -0.50 -0.50
C GLY A 90 5.98 -0.18 -0.78
N LEU A 91 5.29 -1.08 -1.48
CA LEU A 91 3.86 -0.93 -1.77
C LEU A 91 3.02 -0.94 -0.48
N SER A 92 3.28 -1.88 0.43
CA SER A 92 2.48 -2.11 1.63
C SER A 92 2.52 -0.94 2.60
N LYS A 93 3.67 -0.27 2.72
CA LYS A 93 3.88 0.87 3.62
C LYS A 93 3.18 2.15 3.15
N VAL A 94 2.90 2.28 1.85
CA VAL A 94 2.36 3.55 1.32
C VAL A 94 0.95 3.45 0.74
N ILE A 95 0.51 2.29 0.22
CA ILE A 95 -0.74 2.14 -0.54
C ILE A 95 -1.98 2.67 0.19
N ASN A 96 -2.02 2.55 1.50
CA ASN A 96 -3.15 2.98 2.31
C ASN A 96 -3.29 4.51 2.30
N LEU A 97 -2.21 5.25 2.05
CA LEU A 97 -2.19 6.71 1.95
C LEU A 97 -2.63 7.21 0.56
N ALA A 98 -2.82 6.34 -0.43
CA ALA A 98 -3.40 6.72 -1.71
C ALA A 98 -4.87 7.13 -1.53
N ALA A 99 -5.30 8.19 -2.22
CA ALA A 99 -6.69 8.63 -2.18
C ALA A 99 -7.65 7.49 -2.54
N THR A 100 -8.85 7.52 -1.98
CA THR A 100 -9.92 6.60 -2.33
C THR A 100 -10.83 7.22 -3.39
N GLY A 101 -11.25 6.42 -4.38
CA GLY A 101 -12.16 6.83 -5.45
C GLY A 101 -11.46 7.19 -6.75
N ASP A 102 -12.25 7.26 -7.84
CA ASP A 102 -11.76 7.33 -9.22
C ASP A 102 -11.62 8.76 -9.77
N LEU A 103 -11.99 9.77 -8.98
CA LEU A 103 -12.01 11.17 -9.44
C LEU A 103 -10.60 11.73 -9.71
N ARG A 104 -9.58 11.19 -9.08
CA ARG A 104 -8.20 11.63 -9.20
C ARG A 104 -7.25 10.44 -9.34
N PRO A 105 -7.22 9.74 -10.49
CA PRO A 105 -6.50 8.48 -10.66
C PRO A 105 -5.02 8.53 -10.25
N ILE A 106 -4.33 9.65 -10.51
CA ILE A 106 -2.90 9.81 -10.19
C ILE A 106 -2.65 9.70 -8.68
N ILE A 107 -3.40 10.40 -7.84
CA ILE A 107 -3.19 10.33 -6.38
C ILE A 107 -3.94 9.17 -5.72
N SER A 108 -4.86 8.51 -6.43
CA SER A 108 -5.44 7.24 -6.04
C SER A 108 -4.53 6.04 -6.39
N SER A 109 -3.25 6.28 -6.58
CA SER A 109 -2.26 5.32 -7.06
C SER A 109 -0.98 5.38 -6.23
N VAL A 110 -0.13 4.38 -6.39
CA VAL A 110 1.23 4.38 -5.85
C VAL A 110 2.20 4.83 -6.94
N PHE A 111 3.01 5.82 -6.62
CA PHE A 111 4.09 6.27 -7.46
C PHE A 111 5.38 5.58 -7.09
N VAL A 112 6.02 4.93 -8.05
CA VAL A 112 7.33 4.30 -7.91
C VAL A 112 8.31 5.05 -8.79
N GLU A 113 9.37 5.56 -8.19
CA GLU A 113 10.39 6.37 -8.85
C GLU A 113 11.77 5.83 -8.55
N ALA A 114 12.46 5.33 -9.55
CA ALA A 114 13.87 5.00 -9.48
C ALA A 114 14.72 6.21 -9.86
N ASN A 115 15.80 6.40 -9.14
CA ASN A 115 16.86 7.36 -9.37
C ASN A 115 18.21 6.64 -9.19
N PRO A 116 19.34 7.23 -9.60
CA PRO A 116 20.65 6.56 -9.51
C PRO A 116 21.05 6.08 -8.11
N ASP A 117 20.50 6.64 -7.06
CA ASP A 117 20.85 6.36 -5.66
C ASP A 117 19.73 5.72 -4.84
N ALA A 118 18.48 5.72 -5.34
CA ALA A 118 17.36 5.19 -4.60
C ALA A 118 16.11 4.90 -5.44
N ILE A 119 15.31 3.94 -4.98
CA ILE A 119 13.90 3.76 -5.39
C ILE A 119 13.01 4.36 -4.31
N HIS A 120 12.01 5.15 -4.71
CA HIS A 120 11.01 5.73 -3.84
C HIS A 120 9.64 5.17 -4.15
N PHE A 121 8.93 4.74 -3.12
CA PHE A 121 7.50 4.43 -3.16
C PHE A 121 6.76 5.56 -2.49
N VAL A 122 5.78 6.13 -3.15
CA VAL A 122 5.07 7.32 -2.65
C VAL A 122 3.57 7.16 -2.87
N ALA A 123 2.78 7.50 -1.87
CA ALA A 123 1.33 7.65 -2.02
C ALA A 123 0.82 8.80 -1.17
N THR A 124 -0.24 9.47 -1.62
CA THR A 124 -0.86 10.61 -0.92
C THR A 124 -2.34 10.72 -1.29
N ASP A 125 -3.15 11.20 -0.35
CA ASP A 125 -4.54 11.62 -0.57
C ASP A 125 -4.70 13.16 -0.60
N GLY A 126 -3.60 13.90 -0.38
CA GLY A 126 -3.55 15.34 -0.23
C GLY A 126 -3.63 15.83 1.21
N HIS A 127 -4.00 14.98 2.18
CA HIS A 127 -4.02 15.27 3.63
C HIS A 127 -2.88 14.55 4.35
N GLY A 128 -2.52 13.39 3.85
CA GLY A 128 -1.36 12.63 4.29
C GLY A 128 -0.50 12.18 3.12
N MET A 129 0.72 11.78 3.41
CA MET A 129 1.64 11.18 2.44
C MET A 129 2.51 10.16 3.14
N GLY A 130 2.73 9.03 2.49
CA GLY A 130 3.75 8.08 2.87
C GLY A 130 4.81 7.98 1.79
N PHE A 131 6.07 7.93 2.17
CA PHE A 131 7.13 7.58 1.25
C PHE A 131 8.18 6.69 1.90
N LEU A 132 8.61 5.70 1.17
CA LEU A 132 9.66 4.78 1.56
C LEU A 132 10.76 4.83 0.51
N LYS A 133 11.98 5.04 0.97
CA LYS A 133 13.19 5.05 0.15
C LYS A 133 13.96 3.76 0.36
N TYR A 134 14.34 3.12 -0.73
CA TYR A 134 15.32 2.02 -0.77
C TYR A 134 16.59 2.48 -1.46
N PRO A 135 17.78 2.26 -0.88
CA PRO A 135 19.03 2.52 -1.58
C PRO A 135 19.17 1.52 -2.74
N THR A 136 19.54 2.00 -3.90
CA THR A 136 19.81 1.19 -5.08
C THR A 136 20.67 1.98 -6.06
N THR A 137 21.11 1.29 -7.09
CA THR A 137 21.75 1.92 -8.26
C THR A 137 20.90 1.58 -9.48
N GLY A 138 20.50 2.57 -10.25
CA GLY A 138 19.64 2.34 -11.41
C GLY A 138 19.50 3.56 -12.30
N GLU A 139 18.70 3.41 -13.33
CA GLU A 139 18.34 4.50 -14.22
C GLU A 139 17.23 5.37 -13.63
N ARG A 140 17.09 6.58 -14.17
CA ARG A 140 15.98 7.46 -13.76
C ARG A 140 14.73 7.08 -14.54
N ILE A 141 13.82 6.41 -13.87
CA ILE A 141 12.54 6.00 -14.44
C ILE A 141 11.45 6.06 -13.36
N SER A 142 10.20 6.22 -13.78
CA SER A 142 9.08 6.20 -12.84
C SER A 142 7.82 5.61 -13.45
N VAL A 143 6.95 5.08 -12.59
CA VAL A 143 5.66 4.52 -12.96
C VAL A 143 4.60 4.85 -11.91
N VAL A 144 3.37 5.09 -12.34
CA VAL A 144 2.20 5.28 -11.47
C VAL A 144 1.34 4.03 -11.56
N ILE A 145 1.32 3.25 -10.48
CA ILE A 145 0.63 1.96 -10.41
C ILE A 145 -0.73 2.16 -9.75
N SER A 146 -1.81 1.78 -10.42
CA SER A 146 -3.17 1.91 -9.86
C SER A 146 -3.30 1.20 -8.51
N ARG A 147 -4.24 1.66 -7.68
CA ARG A 147 -4.50 1.04 -6.37
C ARG A 147 -4.92 -0.43 -6.50
N SER A 148 -5.68 -0.79 -7.54
CA SER A 148 -6.10 -2.17 -7.81
C SER A 148 -4.91 -3.08 -8.08
N ILE A 149 -4.00 -2.68 -8.98
CA ILE A 149 -2.77 -3.42 -9.29
C ILE A 149 -1.83 -3.47 -8.08
N SER A 150 -1.65 -2.36 -7.37
CA SER A 150 -0.82 -2.32 -6.16
C SER A 150 -1.36 -3.25 -5.07
N SER A 151 -2.69 -3.32 -4.89
CA SER A 151 -3.33 -4.26 -3.95
C SER A 151 -3.18 -5.71 -4.40
N PHE A 152 -3.29 -5.98 -5.69
CA PHE A 152 -3.04 -7.32 -6.24
C PHE A 152 -1.59 -7.75 -5.99
N LEU A 153 -0.61 -6.91 -6.31
CA LEU A 153 0.81 -7.17 -6.06
C LEU A 153 1.09 -7.40 -4.57
N LYS A 154 0.50 -6.61 -3.69
CA LYS A 154 0.60 -6.78 -2.24
C LYS A 154 0.11 -8.16 -1.76
N ASN A 155 -0.87 -8.75 -2.44
CA ASN A 155 -1.41 -10.06 -2.07
C ASN A 155 -0.56 -11.23 -2.58
N ILE A 156 0.10 -11.09 -3.72
CA ILE A 156 0.82 -12.20 -4.37
C ILE A 156 2.33 -12.22 -4.05
N LEU A 157 2.95 -11.06 -3.84
CA LEU A 157 4.39 -10.95 -3.61
C LEU A 157 4.89 -11.54 -2.28
N PRO A 158 4.14 -11.56 -1.16
CA PRO A 158 4.62 -12.16 0.09
C PRO A 158 5.06 -13.62 -0.04
N ASN A 159 4.51 -14.34 -1.01
CA ASN A 159 4.83 -15.75 -1.28
C ASN A 159 5.92 -15.93 -2.34
N ARG A 160 6.59 -14.85 -2.75
CA ARG A 160 7.62 -14.84 -3.78
C ARG A 160 8.99 -14.50 -3.19
N ASN A 161 9.98 -15.26 -3.60
CA ASN A 161 11.38 -15.06 -3.21
C ASN A 161 12.21 -14.64 -4.44
N GLY A 162 13.33 -13.95 -4.19
CA GLY A 162 14.27 -13.51 -5.22
C GLY A 162 13.89 -12.19 -5.88
N GLU A 163 14.58 -11.88 -6.93
CA GLU A 163 14.40 -10.61 -7.66
C GLU A 163 13.11 -10.58 -8.47
N ILE A 164 12.57 -9.38 -8.60
CA ILE A 164 11.57 -9.02 -9.60
C ILE A 164 12.20 -8.06 -10.60
N GLU A 165 11.85 -8.28 -11.86
CA GLU A 165 12.17 -7.41 -12.98
C GLU A 165 10.93 -6.62 -13.36
N ILE A 166 11.01 -5.29 -13.37
CA ILE A 166 9.91 -4.38 -13.69
C ILE A 166 10.32 -3.62 -14.95
N ARG A 167 9.76 -3.99 -16.08
CA ARG A 167 9.97 -3.33 -17.38
C ARG A 167 8.87 -2.31 -17.64
N ILE A 168 9.25 -1.06 -17.82
CA ILE A 168 8.33 0.06 -17.99
C ILE A 168 8.35 0.47 -19.45
N GLY A 169 7.22 0.37 -20.13
CA GLY A 169 7.00 0.91 -21.48
C GLY A 169 6.28 2.25 -21.43
N THR A 170 5.79 2.74 -22.56
CA THR A 170 5.10 4.04 -22.67
C THR A 170 3.72 4.07 -22.01
N GLU A 171 2.94 2.97 -22.12
CA GLU A 171 1.58 2.89 -21.57
C GLU A 171 1.40 1.72 -20.61
N ARG A 172 2.28 0.74 -20.68
CA ARG A 172 2.18 -0.51 -19.93
C ARG A 172 3.47 -0.83 -19.20
N THR A 173 3.33 -1.53 -18.10
CA THR A 173 4.42 -2.06 -17.30
C THR A 173 4.29 -3.57 -17.23
N GLU A 174 5.40 -4.28 -17.34
CA GLU A 174 5.49 -5.71 -17.13
C GLU A 174 6.31 -6.00 -15.87
N ILE A 175 5.88 -6.97 -15.09
CA ILE A 175 6.60 -7.48 -13.91
C ILE A 175 6.80 -8.98 -14.10
N GLN A 176 8.05 -9.42 -13.95
CA GLN A 176 8.42 -10.82 -13.92
C GLN A 176 8.98 -11.19 -12.55
N SER A 177 8.47 -12.27 -11.95
CA SER A 177 8.95 -12.82 -10.68
C SER A 177 8.82 -14.34 -10.69
N GLY A 178 9.92 -15.04 -11.01
CA GLY A 178 9.88 -16.49 -11.22
C GLY A 178 8.86 -16.88 -12.31
N ASP A 179 7.90 -17.73 -11.97
CA ASP A 179 6.79 -18.17 -12.83
C ASP A 179 5.66 -17.16 -13.01
N LEU A 180 5.64 -16.08 -12.24
CA LEU A 180 4.65 -15.01 -12.36
C LEU A 180 5.06 -14.01 -13.44
N PHE A 181 4.18 -13.79 -14.39
CA PHE A 181 4.23 -12.67 -15.33
C PHE A 181 2.97 -11.81 -15.14
N LEU A 182 3.15 -10.52 -14.95
CA LEU A 182 2.09 -9.52 -14.87
C LEU A 182 2.33 -8.42 -15.89
N SER A 183 1.35 -8.10 -16.72
CA SER A 183 1.35 -6.92 -17.60
C SER A 183 0.13 -6.07 -17.30
N PHE A 184 0.31 -4.79 -17.05
CA PHE A 184 -0.79 -3.87 -16.73
C PHE A 184 -0.58 -2.49 -17.36
N ARG A 185 -1.69 -1.79 -17.58
CA ARG A 185 -1.65 -0.38 -17.98
C ARG A 185 -1.35 0.45 -16.74
N HIS A 186 -0.33 1.27 -16.79
CA HIS A 186 -0.06 2.23 -15.73
C HIS A 186 -0.87 3.52 -15.91
N ILE A 187 -0.99 4.33 -14.87
CA ILE A 187 -1.74 5.58 -14.93
C ILE A 187 -0.89 6.63 -15.61
N GLU A 188 -1.42 7.20 -16.69
CA GLU A 188 -0.77 8.29 -17.43
C GLU A 188 -0.85 9.61 -16.68
N GLY A 189 0.19 10.42 -16.80
CA GLY A 189 0.25 11.76 -16.24
C GLY A 189 1.43 11.97 -15.31
N LYS A 190 1.61 13.22 -14.90
CA LYS A 190 2.70 13.60 -13.99
C LYS A 190 2.23 13.52 -12.54
N TYR A 191 2.89 12.67 -11.75
CA TYR A 191 2.67 12.64 -10.32
C TYR A 191 3.05 13.98 -9.67
N PRO A 192 2.32 14.47 -8.65
CA PRO A 192 2.65 15.72 -7.96
C PRO A 192 4.09 15.76 -7.47
N ASN A 193 4.68 16.96 -7.39
CA ASN A 193 6.02 17.10 -6.80
C ASN A 193 5.97 16.89 -5.29
N TRP A 194 5.95 15.63 -4.89
CA TRP A 194 5.81 15.21 -3.51
C TRP A 194 6.94 15.70 -2.59
N ARG A 195 8.13 15.93 -3.15
CA ARG A 195 9.26 16.45 -2.36
C ARG A 195 9.05 17.88 -1.87
N SER A 196 8.29 18.68 -2.61
CA SER A 196 8.06 20.08 -2.28
C SER A 196 7.20 20.30 -1.03
N VAL A 197 6.44 19.30 -0.61
CA VAL A 197 5.58 19.37 0.58
C VAL A 197 6.25 18.87 1.86
N ILE A 198 7.46 18.30 1.75
CA ILE A 198 8.23 17.84 2.91
C ILE A 198 8.82 19.04 3.63
N PRO A 199 8.46 19.29 4.91
CA PRO A 199 8.99 20.42 5.65
C PRO A 199 10.47 20.22 6.00
N ALA A 200 11.26 21.24 5.76
CA ALA A 200 12.70 21.23 6.09
C ALA A 200 13.00 21.76 7.51
N GLY A 201 12.03 22.38 8.18
CA GLY A 201 12.25 23.12 9.44
C GLY A 201 11.63 22.48 10.68
N ASN A 202 11.29 21.21 10.68
CA ASN A 202 10.70 20.50 11.81
C ASN A 202 11.82 20.15 12.83
N THR A 203 12.04 21.02 13.81
CA THR A 203 13.10 20.89 14.84
C THR A 203 12.59 20.41 16.19
N LEU A 204 11.28 20.50 16.44
CA LEU A 204 10.66 19.95 17.63
C LEU A 204 10.42 18.46 17.42
N VAL A 205 11.00 17.63 18.27
CA VAL A 205 10.96 16.18 18.13
C VAL A 205 10.34 15.55 19.37
N MET A 206 9.29 14.77 19.16
CA MET A 206 8.66 13.92 20.17
C MET A 206 8.93 12.46 19.83
N THR A 207 9.35 11.69 20.81
CA THR A 207 9.50 10.24 20.71
C THR A 207 8.62 9.56 21.75
N ALA A 208 7.90 8.53 21.33
CA ALA A 208 6.96 7.76 22.17
C ALA A 208 7.10 6.27 21.93
N ASP A 209 6.65 5.47 22.90
CA ASP A 209 6.39 4.03 22.68
C ASP A 209 5.24 3.85 21.67
N THR A 210 5.50 3.09 20.62
CA THR A 210 4.57 2.93 19.50
C THR A 210 3.26 2.26 19.94
N LYS A 211 3.34 1.20 20.74
CA LYS A 211 2.16 0.44 21.17
C LYS A 211 1.29 1.24 22.15
N GLN A 212 1.92 1.96 23.08
CA GLN A 212 1.21 2.81 24.03
C GLN A 212 0.47 3.93 23.31
N LEU A 213 1.15 4.61 22.37
CA LEU A 213 0.55 5.69 21.59
C LEU A 213 -0.60 5.20 20.69
N ILE A 214 -0.43 4.08 19.99
CA ILE A 214 -1.51 3.45 19.21
C ILE A 214 -2.71 3.12 20.12
N GLY A 215 -2.45 2.57 21.31
CA GLY A 215 -3.50 2.26 22.28
C GLY A 215 -4.28 3.50 22.72
N ALA A 216 -3.58 4.58 23.07
CA ALA A 216 -4.17 5.85 23.48
C ALA A 216 -5.01 6.46 22.34
N ILE A 217 -4.45 6.51 21.11
CA ILE A 217 -5.17 7.00 19.93
C ILE A 217 -6.44 6.17 19.68
N LYS A 218 -6.35 4.84 19.70
CA LYS A 218 -7.51 3.96 19.49
C LYS A 218 -8.64 4.21 20.49
N ARG A 219 -8.33 4.34 21.76
CA ARG A 219 -9.33 4.54 22.81
C ARG A 219 -9.96 5.92 22.75
N THR A 220 -9.17 6.97 22.52
CA THR A 220 -9.67 8.34 22.45
C THR A 220 -10.46 8.60 21.16
N LEU A 221 -10.03 8.04 20.03
CA LEU A 221 -10.67 8.22 18.71
C LEU A 221 -12.14 7.77 18.67
N VAL A 222 -12.53 6.83 19.53
CA VAL A 222 -13.93 6.39 19.66
C VAL A 222 -14.85 7.55 20.00
N PHE A 223 -14.35 8.54 20.74
CA PHE A 223 -15.08 9.70 21.26
C PHE A 223 -14.90 10.97 20.41
N SER A 224 -14.21 10.87 19.27
CA SER A 224 -14.06 12.00 18.36
C SER A 224 -15.29 12.17 17.46
N ASP A 225 -15.48 13.40 16.97
CA ASP A 225 -16.41 13.67 15.88
C ASP A 225 -16.12 12.77 14.66
N LYS A 226 -17.14 12.09 14.17
CA LYS A 226 -17.00 11.07 13.12
C LYS A 226 -16.67 11.63 11.74
N ALA A 227 -17.02 12.88 11.49
CA ALA A 227 -16.76 13.51 10.19
C ALA A 227 -15.31 13.99 10.09
N SER A 228 -14.80 14.60 11.15
CA SER A 228 -13.43 15.14 11.19
C SER A 228 -12.39 14.15 11.70
N SER A 229 -12.79 13.26 12.59
CA SER A 229 -11.85 12.39 13.34
C SER A 229 -10.73 13.19 14.04
N LEU A 230 -11.04 14.43 14.49
CA LEU A 230 -10.05 15.32 15.08
C LEU A 230 -9.54 14.77 16.41
N LEU A 231 -8.24 14.65 16.52
CA LEU A 231 -7.51 14.47 17.78
C LEU A 231 -6.64 15.69 18.05
N VAL A 232 -6.60 16.14 19.28
CA VAL A 232 -5.65 17.15 19.75
C VAL A 232 -4.53 16.46 20.52
N LEU A 233 -3.32 16.64 20.04
CA LEU A 233 -2.09 16.23 20.72
C LEU A 233 -1.61 17.41 21.57
N ASN A 234 -1.81 17.33 22.88
CA ASN A 234 -1.40 18.35 23.84
C ASN A 234 -0.14 17.87 24.58
N ILE A 235 0.99 18.50 24.28
CA ILE A 235 2.29 18.16 24.87
C ILE A 235 2.61 19.16 25.98
N LYS A 236 2.73 18.68 27.21
CA LYS A 236 3.10 19.47 28.37
C LYS A 236 3.98 18.66 29.33
N ASN A 237 5.07 19.26 29.85
CA ASN A 237 5.91 18.64 30.86
C ASN A 237 6.35 17.20 30.52
N LYS A 238 6.75 16.95 29.28
CA LYS A 238 7.17 15.63 28.77
C LYS A 238 6.06 14.56 28.82
N LYS A 239 4.80 14.97 28.87
CA LYS A 239 3.64 14.11 28.68
C LYS A 239 2.88 14.55 27.44
N LEU A 240 2.45 13.57 26.67
CA LEU A 240 1.48 13.75 25.61
C LEU A 240 0.10 13.39 26.15
N THR A 241 -0.85 14.33 26.09
CA THR A 241 -2.26 14.03 26.30
C THR A 241 -2.96 14.04 24.95
N VAL A 242 -3.44 12.88 24.52
CA VAL A 242 -4.28 12.72 23.34
C VAL A 242 -5.71 13.04 23.76
N LYS A 243 -6.34 14.00 23.07
CA LYS A 243 -7.71 14.44 23.39
C LYS A 243 -8.61 14.30 22.17
N ALA A 244 -9.84 13.88 22.41
CA ALA A 244 -10.90 13.83 21.42
C ALA A 244 -12.19 14.41 22.01
N GLN A 245 -13.01 15.01 21.17
CA GLN A 245 -14.33 15.51 21.55
C GLN A 245 -15.29 15.42 20.37
N ASP A 246 -16.51 15.07 20.66
CA ASP A 246 -17.67 15.23 19.79
C ASP A 246 -18.68 16.13 20.48
N VAL A 247 -18.79 17.37 20.01
CA VAL A 247 -19.68 18.38 20.61
C VAL A 247 -21.15 18.02 20.39
N TYR A 248 -21.48 17.42 19.26
CA TYR A 248 -22.85 17.05 18.92
C TYR A 248 -23.40 15.98 19.88
N TRP A 249 -22.61 14.97 20.18
CA TRP A 249 -22.99 13.89 21.11
C TRP A 249 -22.56 14.15 22.55
N SER A 250 -21.93 15.30 22.83
CA SER A 250 -21.43 15.67 24.18
C SER A 250 -20.51 14.60 24.77
N THR A 251 -19.68 13.98 23.94
CA THR A 251 -18.69 12.99 24.37
C THR A 251 -17.30 13.55 24.31
N SER A 252 -16.42 13.13 25.22
CA SER A 252 -15.02 13.48 25.21
C SER A 252 -14.17 12.38 25.85
N ALA A 253 -12.91 12.31 25.44
CA ALA A 253 -11.93 11.44 26.05
C ALA A 253 -10.56 12.10 26.04
N GLU A 254 -9.76 11.80 27.07
CA GLU A 254 -8.35 12.15 27.10
C GLU A 254 -7.54 11.01 27.70
N GLU A 255 -6.36 10.81 27.15
CA GLU A 255 -5.42 9.81 27.66
C GLU A 255 -3.98 10.33 27.56
N SER A 256 -3.18 10.08 28.59
CA SER A 256 -1.81 10.55 28.67
C SER A 256 -0.81 9.44 28.46
N VAL A 257 0.23 9.74 27.69
CA VAL A 257 1.37 8.84 27.40
C VAL A 257 2.65 9.58 27.75
N ASP A 258 3.59 8.88 28.37
CA ASP A 258 4.92 9.42 28.64
C ASP A 258 5.72 9.50 27.34
N ILE A 259 6.41 10.62 27.13
CA ILE A 259 7.16 10.90 25.90
C ILE A 259 8.52 11.52 26.22
N GLU A 260 9.42 11.46 25.26
CA GLU A 260 10.57 12.34 25.19
C GLU A 260 10.22 13.49 24.24
N PHE A 261 10.47 14.73 24.66
CA PHE A 261 10.22 15.91 23.83
C PHE A 261 11.30 16.96 24.09
N ASN A 262 11.84 17.51 23.00
CA ASN A 262 12.93 18.50 23.05
C ASN A 262 12.46 19.96 23.05
N GLY A 263 11.12 20.18 23.01
CA GLY A 263 10.52 21.52 23.01
C GLY A 263 9.78 21.83 24.30
N ASP A 264 9.16 23.00 24.31
CA ASP A 264 8.25 23.46 25.37
C ASP A 264 6.81 22.90 25.13
N ASN A 265 5.80 23.49 25.77
CA ASN A 265 4.41 23.11 25.56
C ASN A 265 4.01 23.31 24.08
N PHE A 266 3.28 22.34 23.53
CA PHE A 266 2.90 22.33 22.13
C PHE A 266 1.54 21.64 21.91
N ASP A 267 0.65 22.28 21.19
CA ASP A 267 -0.67 21.74 20.84
C ASP A 267 -0.82 21.65 19.33
N ILE A 268 -1.32 20.53 18.83
CA ILE A 268 -1.59 20.34 17.40
C ILE A 268 -2.81 19.44 17.19
N GLY A 269 -3.66 19.81 16.24
CA GLY A 269 -4.77 18.98 15.78
C GLY A 269 -4.35 18.08 14.62
N LEU A 270 -4.68 16.80 14.68
CA LEU A 270 -4.44 15.84 13.61
C LEU A 270 -5.70 15.03 13.32
N ASN A 271 -5.82 14.52 12.08
CA ASN A 271 -6.82 13.50 11.78
C ASN A 271 -6.41 12.19 12.46
N GLY A 272 -7.18 11.77 13.46
CA GLY A 272 -6.86 10.60 14.27
C GLY A 272 -6.95 9.29 13.52
N ALA A 273 -7.88 9.16 12.56
CA ALA A 273 -8.01 7.96 11.73
C ALA A 273 -6.77 7.78 10.84
N LEU A 274 -6.35 8.85 10.16
CA LEU A 274 -5.12 8.88 9.36
C LEU A 274 -3.88 8.64 10.23
N THR A 275 -3.82 9.27 11.40
CA THR A 275 -2.69 9.08 12.34
C THR A 275 -2.60 7.62 12.78
N LEU A 276 -3.73 7.00 13.11
CA LEU A 276 -3.77 5.59 13.51
C LEU A 276 -3.36 4.67 12.37
N GLU A 277 -3.79 4.95 11.15
CA GLU A 277 -3.41 4.19 9.95
C GLU A 277 -1.90 4.24 9.72
N ILE A 278 -1.30 5.43 9.78
CA ILE A 278 0.15 5.63 9.69
C ILE A 278 0.87 4.86 10.78
N MET A 279 0.44 5.02 12.04
CA MET A 279 1.05 4.35 13.18
C MET A 279 1.01 2.82 13.06
N SER A 280 -0.05 2.27 12.45
CA SER A 280 -0.20 0.82 12.23
C SER A 280 0.78 0.25 11.20
N ASN A 281 1.41 1.09 10.38
CA ASN A 281 2.43 0.71 9.41
C ASN A 281 3.87 0.84 9.94
N ILE A 282 4.04 1.28 11.20
CA ILE A 282 5.34 1.44 11.86
C ILE A 282 5.67 0.20 12.68
N ASP A 283 6.72 -0.51 12.30
CA ASP A 283 7.12 -1.77 12.92
C ASP A 283 8.15 -1.59 14.07
N SER A 284 8.56 -0.36 14.38
CA SER A 284 9.50 -0.07 15.46
C SER A 284 8.79 0.04 16.81
N ASP A 285 9.49 -0.33 17.89
CA ASP A 285 8.99 -0.16 19.27
C ASP A 285 8.75 1.30 19.63
N ARG A 286 9.49 2.22 19.00
CA ARG A 286 9.37 3.66 19.21
C ARG A 286 9.13 4.40 17.91
N VAL A 287 8.35 5.47 18.01
CA VAL A 287 7.99 6.35 16.90
C VAL A 287 8.41 7.78 17.20
N MET A 288 8.87 8.47 16.16
CA MET A 288 9.30 9.85 16.21
C MET A 288 8.35 10.75 15.41
N PHE A 289 7.84 11.79 16.07
CA PHE A 289 7.09 12.88 15.43
C PHE A 289 7.95 14.13 15.41
N SER A 290 8.02 14.80 14.27
CA SER A 290 8.76 16.05 14.13
C SER A 290 7.82 17.17 13.73
N PHE A 291 7.89 18.27 14.47
CA PHE A 291 7.05 19.47 14.34
C PHE A 291 7.88 20.73 14.13
N SER A 292 7.27 21.79 13.62
CA SER A 292 7.81 23.15 13.62
C SER A 292 6.79 24.14 14.16
N ASP A 293 5.62 24.15 13.59
CA ASP A 293 4.51 25.06 13.87
C ASP A 293 3.20 24.28 13.80
N PRO A 294 2.18 24.58 14.66
CA PRO A 294 0.91 23.87 14.63
C PRO A 294 0.15 23.87 13.28
N SER A 295 0.51 24.78 12.38
CA SER A 295 -0.07 24.89 11.03
C SER A 295 0.74 24.18 9.94
N LYS A 296 1.90 23.62 10.26
CA LYS A 296 2.81 22.96 9.32
C LYS A 296 2.70 21.44 9.40
N ALA A 297 2.98 20.79 8.26
CA ALA A 297 2.96 19.35 8.19
C ALA A 297 3.88 18.69 9.23
N VAL A 298 3.36 17.62 9.83
CA VAL A 298 4.07 16.78 10.80
C VAL A 298 4.75 15.64 10.07
N LEU A 299 6.00 15.36 10.39
CA LEU A 299 6.67 14.15 9.92
C LEU A 299 6.62 13.07 10.99
N VAL A 300 6.31 11.85 10.59
CA VAL A 300 6.26 10.66 11.45
C VAL A 300 7.21 9.61 10.90
N LYS A 301 8.12 9.11 11.73
CA LYS A 301 9.13 8.13 11.35
C LYS A 301 9.28 7.05 12.41
N PRO A 302 9.63 5.81 12.04
CA PRO A 302 10.11 4.84 13.02
C PRO A 302 11.43 5.35 13.66
N GLU A 303 11.60 5.19 14.96
CA GLU A 303 12.91 5.34 15.60
C GLU A 303 13.70 4.04 15.37
N SER A 304 14.43 3.95 14.28
CA SER A 304 15.24 2.79 13.95
C SER A 304 16.72 3.12 14.12
N LYS A 305 17.46 2.19 14.76
CA LYS A 305 18.93 2.29 14.89
C LYS A 305 19.68 1.67 13.71
N ASP A 306 19.00 0.82 12.91
CA ASP A 306 19.60 0.11 11.78
C ASP A 306 18.54 -0.11 10.72
N ASN A 307 18.43 0.83 9.80
CA ASN A 307 17.48 0.78 8.71
C ASN A 307 18.12 0.34 7.37
N LYS A 308 19.37 -0.13 7.37
CA LYS A 308 20.11 -0.55 6.16
C LYS A 308 19.97 0.43 4.98
N GLY A 309 19.92 1.73 5.28
CA GLY A 309 19.72 2.79 4.28
C GLY A 309 18.27 2.97 3.81
N ARG A 310 17.31 2.19 4.33
CA ARG A 310 15.87 2.42 4.08
C ARG A 310 15.36 3.57 4.96
N GLU A 311 14.54 4.42 4.37
CA GLU A 311 13.97 5.56 5.08
C GLU A 311 12.46 5.61 4.87
N LEU A 312 11.69 5.19 5.89
CA LEU A 312 10.24 5.34 5.92
C LEU A 312 9.88 6.67 6.57
N THR A 313 9.08 7.45 5.89
CA THR A 313 8.58 8.73 6.42
C THR A 313 7.12 8.90 6.01
N TYR A 314 6.33 9.32 6.98
CA TYR A 314 4.97 9.78 6.75
C TYR A 314 4.86 11.27 7.04
N LEU A 315 3.92 11.90 6.35
CA LEU A 315 3.57 13.30 6.52
C LEU A 315 2.07 13.38 6.81
N ILE A 316 1.69 14.20 7.79
CA ILE A 316 0.30 14.47 8.14
C ILE A 316 0.10 15.98 8.14
N MET A 317 -0.92 16.44 7.40
CA MET A 317 -1.34 17.86 7.45
C MET A 317 -2.12 18.09 8.75
N PRO A 318 -1.79 19.15 9.52
CA PRO A 318 -2.52 19.48 10.73
C PRO A 318 -3.94 19.98 10.42
N MET A 319 -4.78 19.86 11.43
CA MET A 319 -6.15 20.35 11.43
C MET A 319 -6.30 21.52 12.41
N THR A 320 -7.20 22.45 12.10
CA THR A 320 -7.52 23.55 13.02
C THR A 320 -8.22 23.01 14.25
N ILE A 321 -7.72 23.44 15.42
CA ILE A 321 -8.35 23.15 16.72
C ILE A 321 -9.38 24.25 16.98
N ASN A 322 -10.65 23.87 17.04
CA ASN A 322 -11.73 24.76 17.47
C ASN A 322 -12.00 24.44 18.96
N TYR A 323 -11.68 25.38 19.84
CA TYR A 323 -11.95 25.28 21.28
C TYR A 323 -13.37 25.71 21.62
#